data_11c6dd4b93ed0243b47ba3ef22bc22dd
#
_entry.id   11c6dd4b93ed0243b47ba3ef22bc22dd
#
_cell.length_a   1.000
_cell.length_b   1.000
_cell.length_c   1.000
_cell.angle_alpha   90.00
_cell.angle_beta   90.00
_cell.angle_gamma   90.00
#
_symmetry.space_group_name_H-M   'P 1'
#
loop_
_entity.id
_entity.type
_entity.pdbx_description
1 polymer ?
#
loop_
_entity_poly.entity_id
_entity_poly.type
_entity_poly.pdbx_seq_one_letter_code
_entity_poly.pdbx_strand_id
1 'polypeptide(L)'
;VRKLCVLCNKTSGRTDGRGIRSANRESIEGLGENEPVNKLLLIEDDDQIRLALRLALEDEGYDVREAPDGASGLAAFHSSEPDLVLLDLRLPDMSGFDVCRALRAMSIVPIIMVTAQTASEDMVAGLEAGADDYVTKPIVPKELAARIRAHLRRVQLQSSLGAQNSGEMFGDVELRRDQGLVFKAGREVALTKTEFHLLCEFADHPNAVLSRDQLLERVWGYDYLGDSRLVDAHVHRLRVKIEDQPEDPKLILTVRGIGYRLSIVP
;
A
#
# COMPACT_ATOMS: atom_id res chain seq x y z
N VAL A 1 31.28 28.19 -18.70
CA VAL A 1 32.62 28.62 -19.14
C VAL A 1 33.49 27.37 -19.25
N ARG A 2 33.81 27.01 -20.55
CA ARG A 2 35.02 26.29 -21.05
C ARG A 2 35.25 24.85 -20.56
N LYS A 3 35.75 23.89 -21.37
CA LYS A 3 36.18 23.72 -22.76
C LYS A 3 36.30 22.21 -23.03
N LEU A 4 35.81 21.79 -24.18
CA LEU A 4 36.41 20.96 -25.21
C LEU A 4 37.86 20.51 -25.01
N CYS A 5 38.14 19.24 -25.28
CA CYS A 5 39.34 18.85 -26.01
C CYS A 5 39.10 17.58 -26.85
N VAL A 6 39.27 17.73 -28.14
CA VAL A 6 39.33 16.74 -29.21
C VAL A 6 40.78 16.28 -29.31
N LEU A 7 41.01 14.99 -29.50
CA LEU A 7 42.23 14.53 -30.21
C LEU A 7 41.90 13.30 -31.05
N CYS A 8 41.96 13.56 -32.35
CA CYS A 8 42.01 12.65 -33.47
C CYS A 8 43.41 12.06 -33.57
N ASN A 9 43.57 10.79 -33.82
CA ASN A 9 44.78 10.33 -34.50
C ASN A 9 44.44 9.25 -35.55
N LYS A 10 44.81 9.55 -36.79
CA LYS A 10 44.78 8.70 -37.98
C LYS A 10 46.03 7.84 -38.00
N THR A 11 45.89 6.55 -38.33
CA THR A 11 46.90 5.87 -39.17
C THR A 11 46.21 4.86 -40.08
N SER A 12 46.60 4.93 -41.31
CA SER A 12 46.23 4.18 -42.51
C SER A 12 46.87 2.80 -42.56
N GLY A 13 46.17 1.82 -43.20
CA GLY A 13 46.78 0.52 -43.54
C GLY A 13 45.82 -0.42 -44.28
N ARG A 14 45.78 -0.29 -45.60
CA ARG A 14 45.52 -1.25 -46.73
C ARG A 14 44.88 -2.63 -46.43
N THR A 15 43.77 -2.86 -47.09
CA THR A 15 43.30 -3.93 -48.00
C THR A 15 43.72 -5.36 -47.71
N ASP A 16 42.74 -6.28 -47.50
CA ASP A 16 42.50 -7.38 -48.45
C ASP A 16 41.07 -7.93 -48.24
N GLY A 17 40.41 -8.19 -49.38
CA GLY A 17 39.07 -8.73 -49.40
C GLY A 17 39.04 -10.23 -49.25
N ARG A 18 37.98 -10.73 -48.67
CA ARG A 18 37.17 -11.92 -49.03
C ARG A 18 36.24 -12.30 -47.90
N GLY A 19 35.00 -12.54 -48.25
CA GLY A 19 34.15 -13.42 -47.44
C GLY A 19 32.99 -12.76 -46.72
N ILE A 20 31.99 -12.34 -47.50
CA ILE A 20 30.62 -12.14 -47.01
C ILE A 20 30.10 -13.49 -46.55
N ARG A 21 29.92 -13.70 -45.26
CA ARG A 21 28.97 -14.64 -44.70
C ARG A 21 28.04 -13.88 -43.78
N SER A 22 26.79 -13.93 -44.16
CA SER A 22 25.65 -13.56 -43.39
C SER A 22 25.75 -14.17 -41.98
N ALA A 23 25.93 -13.35 -40.99
CA ALA A 23 25.76 -13.74 -39.61
C ALA A 23 24.54 -12.99 -39.08
N ASN A 24 23.48 -13.73 -38.95
CA ASN A 24 22.39 -13.69 -38.00
C ASN A 24 22.10 -12.33 -37.33
N ARG A 25 21.03 -11.77 -37.82
CA ARG A 25 20.10 -11.01 -36.99
C ARG A 25 19.44 -12.02 -36.04
N GLU A 26 20.16 -12.46 -35.04
CA GLU A 26 19.56 -13.16 -33.89
C GLU A 26 19.18 -12.11 -32.86
N SER A 27 17.89 -11.82 -32.82
CA SER A 27 17.06 -11.78 -31.63
C SER A 27 17.67 -11.08 -30.41
N ILE A 28 17.45 -9.76 -30.35
CA ILE A 28 17.31 -9.12 -29.04
C ILE A 28 15.79 -9.16 -28.72
N GLU A 29 15.27 -10.35 -28.60
CA GLU A 29 14.09 -10.70 -27.81
C GLU A 29 14.61 -11.23 -26.49
N GLY A 30 14.87 -10.34 -25.56
CA GLY A 30 15.34 -10.63 -24.23
C GLY A 30 14.56 -9.83 -23.21
N LEU A 31 13.42 -10.42 -22.79
CA LEU A 31 12.91 -10.42 -21.42
C LEU A 31 12.71 -9.04 -20.78
N GLY A 32 11.70 -8.31 -21.25
CA GLY A 32 10.86 -7.56 -20.34
C GLY A 32 9.90 -8.57 -19.70
N GLU A 33 10.22 -9.11 -18.55
CA GLU A 33 9.21 -9.70 -17.68
C GLU A 33 8.18 -8.58 -17.46
N ASN A 34 6.97 -8.77 -17.99
CA ASN A 34 5.84 -7.89 -17.78
C ASN A 34 5.55 -7.96 -16.28
N GLU A 35 6.06 -7.02 -15.49
CA GLU A 35 5.62 -6.89 -14.12
C GLU A 35 4.08 -6.78 -14.14
N PRO A 36 3.39 -7.55 -13.30
CA PRO A 36 1.94 -7.53 -13.30
C PRO A 36 1.47 -6.09 -13.05
N VAL A 37 0.72 -5.54 -14.01
CA VAL A 37 0.14 -4.20 -13.90
C VAL A 37 -0.88 -4.23 -12.76
N ASN A 38 -0.68 -3.38 -11.73
CA ASN A 38 -1.61 -3.31 -10.62
C ASN A 38 -2.95 -2.72 -11.07
N LYS A 39 -4.04 -3.36 -10.64
CA LYS A 39 -5.42 -2.99 -10.97
C LYS A 39 -6.00 -2.09 -9.90
N LEU A 40 -6.52 -0.96 -10.29
CA LEU A 40 -7.20 -0.01 -9.42
C LEU A 40 -8.68 0.03 -9.73
N LEU A 41 -9.52 0.08 -8.70
CA LEU A 41 -10.94 0.40 -8.84
C LEU A 41 -11.17 1.82 -8.34
N LEU A 42 -11.63 2.70 -9.23
CA LEU A 42 -11.96 4.10 -8.92
C LEU A 42 -13.48 4.27 -8.86
N ILE A 43 -14.01 4.58 -7.68
CA ILE A 43 -15.45 4.85 -7.43
C ILE A 43 -15.60 6.33 -7.13
N GLU A 44 -16.10 7.10 -8.09
CA GLU A 44 -16.20 8.57 -8.07
C GLU A 44 -17.39 8.97 -8.91
N ASP A 45 -18.28 9.81 -8.43
CA ASP A 45 -19.51 10.21 -9.14
C ASP A 45 -19.27 11.35 -10.15
N ASP A 46 -18.35 12.26 -9.88
CA ASP A 46 -18.01 13.35 -10.79
C ASP A 46 -17.24 12.84 -12.02
N ASP A 47 -17.87 12.92 -13.19
CA ASP A 47 -17.29 12.45 -14.47
C ASP A 47 -15.95 13.11 -14.80
N GLN A 48 -15.78 14.40 -14.45
CA GLN A 48 -14.55 15.15 -14.76
C GLN A 48 -13.41 14.72 -13.84
N ILE A 49 -13.70 14.57 -12.55
CA ILE A 49 -12.72 14.10 -11.57
C ILE A 49 -12.34 12.65 -11.89
N ARG A 50 -13.33 11.80 -12.16
CA ARG A 50 -13.12 10.38 -12.50
C ARG A 50 -12.24 10.24 -13.73
N LEU A 51 -12.54 10.96 -14.82
CA LEU A 51 -11.74 10.95 -16.04
C LEU A 51 -10.31 11.46 -15.79
N ALA A 52 -10.15 12.57 -15.07
CA ALA A 52 -8.84 13.14 -14.78
C ALA A 52 -7.97 12.21 -13.95
N LEU A 53 -8.55 11.58 -12.94
CA LEU A 53 -7.85 10.61 -12.09
C LEU A 53 -7.47 9.35 -12.87
N ARG A 54 -8.39 8.81 -13.68
CA ARG A 54 -8.10 7.65 -14.52
C ARG A 54 -6.89 7.92 -15.42
N LEU A 55 -6.92 9.00 -16.19
CA LEU A 55 -5.83 9.34 -17.12
C LEU A 55 -4.50 9.52 -16.37
N ALA A 56 -4.51 10.20 -15.23
CA ALA A 56 -3.30 10.41 -14.44
C ALA A 56 -2.73 9.11 -13.85
N LEU A 57 -3.59 8.16 -13.46
CA LEU A 57 -3.17 6.88 -12.91
C LEU A 57 -2.75 5.88 -14.00
N GLU A 58 -3.39 5.90 -15.16
CA GLU A 58 -2.96 5.13 -16.34
C GLU A 58 -1.58 5.59 -16.82
N ASP A 59 -1.29 6.90 -16.76
CA ASP A 59 0.04 7.47 -17.09
C ASP A 59 1.13 7.03 -16.10
N GLU A 60 0.75 6.71 -14.87
CA GLU A 60 1.63 6.11 -13.85
C GLU A 60 1.74 4.57 -13.99
N GLY A 61 1.09 3.96 -14.98
CA GLY A 61 1.20 2.55 -15.32
C GLY A 61 0.20 1.63 -14.60
N TYR A 62 -0.90 2.15 -14.06
CA TYR A 62 -1.97 1.35 -13.44
C TYR A 62 -3.06 0.97 -14.47
N ASP A 63 -3.71 -0.18 -14.25
CA ASP A 63 -4.95 -0.55 -14.93
C ASP A 63 -6.14 -0.06 -14.10
N VAL A 64 -6.91 0.91 -14.62
CA VAL A 64 -7.96 1.60 -13.86
C VAL A 64 -9.34 1.20 -14.33
N ARG A 65 -10.10 0.53 -13.46
CA ARG A 65 -11.53 0.28 -13.62
C ARG A 65 -12.32 1.39 -12.95
N GLU A 66 -13.31 1.96 -13.65
CA GLU A 66 -14.15 3.05 -13.16
C GLU A 66 -15.54 2.57 -12.74
N ALA A 67 -16.13 3.25 -11.73
CA ALA A 67 -17.52 3.12 -11.34
C ALA A 67 -18.07 4.49 -10.91
N PRO A 68 -19.26 4.91 -11.40
CA PRO A 68 -19.84 6.22 -11.10
C PRO A 68 -20.66 6.28 -9.80
N ASP A 69 -20.91 5.15 -9.17
CA ASP A 69 -21.75 5.02 -7.97
C ASP A 69 -21.34 3.81 -7.12
N GLY A 70 -21.89 3.71 -5.91
CA GLY A 70 -21.53 2.66 -4.97
C GLY A 70 -21.95 1.28 -5.43
N ALA A 71 -23.14 1.14 -6.01
CA ALA A 71 -23.67 -0.15 -6.47
C ALA A 71 -22.84 -0.72 -7.61
N SER A 72 -22.50 0.11 -8.60
CA SER A 72 -21.62 -0.28 -9.73
C SER A 72 -20.19 -0.55 -9.24
N GLY A 73 -19.71 0.19 -8.22
CA GLY A 73 -18.42 -0.03 -7.58
C GLY A 73 -18.32 -1.39 -6.92
N LEU A 74 -19.32 -1.77 -6.12
CA LEU A 74 -19.38 -3.10 -5.49
C LEU A 74 -19.47 -4.23 -6.53
N ALA A 75 -20.24 -4.03 -7.61
CA ALA A 75 -20.32 -5.01 -8.71
C ALA A 75 -18.99 -5.12 -9.47
N ALA A 76 -18.32 -3.98 -9.74
CA ALA A 76 -17.02 -3.94 -10.41
C ALA A 76 -15.93 -4.61 -9.55
N PHE A 77 -15.96 -4.45 -8.24
CA PHE A 77 -15.02 -5.08 -7.32
C PHE A 77 -14.99 -6.61 -7.49
N HIS A 78 -16.16 -7.25 -7.55
CA HIS A 78 -16.26 -8.70 -7.73
C HIS A 78 -15.74 -9.19 -9.08
N SER A 79 -15.83 -8.36 -10.14
CA SER A 79 -15.48 -8.76 -11.50
C SER A 79 -14.03 -8.42 -11.88
N SER A 80 -13.41 -7.42 -11.25
CA SER A 80 -12.08 -6.93 -11.62
C SER A 80 -10.96 -7.40 -10.69
N GLU A 81 -11.30 -7.84 -9.48
CA GLU A 81 -10.33 -8.23 -8.44
C GLU A 81 -9.21 -7.17 -8.30
N PRO A 82 -9.54 -5.95 -7.87
CA PRO A 82 -8.57 -4.86 -7.80
C PRO A 82 -7.53 -5.08 -6.71
N ASP A 83 -6.33 -4.57 -6.92
CA ASP A 83 -5.24 -4.55 -5.92
C ASP A 83 -5.41 -3.41 -4.92
N LEU A 84 -6.18 -2.34 -5.30
CA LEU A 84 -6.50 -1.20 -4.45
C LEU A 84 -7.78 -0.52 -4.93
N VAL A 85 -8.55 0.02 -3.98
CA VAL A 85 -9.77 0.79 -4.25
C VAL A 85 -9.56 2.27 -3.89
N LEU A 86 -9.89 3.17 -4.81
CA LEU A 86 -10.08 4.60 -4.56
C LEU A 86 -11.58 4.85 -4.45
N LEU A 87 -12.03 5.44 -3.36
CA LEU A 87 -13.44 5.54 -3.03
C LEU A 87 -13.82 6.96 -2.61
N ASP A 88 -14.73 7.60 -3.38
CA ASP A 88 -15.31 8.86 -2.90
C ASP A 88 -16.26 8.60 -1.72
N LEU A 89 -16.24 9.54 -0.81
CA LEU A 89 -17.12 9.55 0.35
C LEU A 89 -18.57 9.85 -0.06
N ARG A 90 -18.77 10.72 -1.05
CA ARG A 90 -20.09 11.17 -1.49
C ARG A 90 -20.45 10.54 -2.83
N LEU A 91 -21.31 9.54 -2.79
CA LEU A 91 -21.84 8.89 -3.98
C LEU A 91 -23.35 9.14 -4.06
N PRO A 92 -23.94 9.08 -5.26
CA PRO A 92 -25.34 9.46 -5.47
C PRO A 92 -26.35 8.48 -4.89
N ASP A 93 -25.98 7.22 -4.73
CA ASP A 93 -26.84 6.12 -4.33
C ASP A 93 -26.66 5.66 -2.88
N MET A 94 -25.43 5.74 -2.35
CA MET A 94 -25.12 5.35 -0.99
C MET A 94 -23.89 6.11 -0.45
N SER A 95 -23.65 6.05 0.85
CA SER A 95 -22.46 6.66 1.44
C SER A 95 -21.22 5.84 1.11
N GLY A 96 -20.08 6.50 0.79
CA GLY A 96 -18.79 5.83 0.65
C GLY A 96 -18.37 5.04 1.91
N PHE A 97 -18.84 5.44 3.10
CA PHE A 97 -18.66 4.65 4.31
C PHE A 97 -19.36 3.28 4.24
N ASP A 98 -20.57 3.23 3.65
CA ASP A 98 -21.31 1.97 3.49
C ASP A 98 -20.63 1.07 2.47
N VAL A 99 -20.15 1.64 1.36
CA VAL A 99 -19.35 0.93 0.36
C VAL A 99 -18.07 0.37 1.02
N CYS A 100 -17.36 1.18 1.80
CA CYS A 100 -16.15 0.77 2.49
C CYS A 100 -16.43 -0.41 3.45
N ARG A 101 -17.48 -0.32 4.26
CA ARG A 101 -17.88 -1.43 5.16
C ARG A 101 -18.23 -2.70 4.40
N ALA A 102 -18.95 -2.59 3.29
CA ALA A 102 -19.30 -3.72 2.44
C ALA A 102 -18.05 -4.38 1.83
N LEU A 103 -17.12 -3.59 1.29
CA LEU A 103 -15.85 -4.09 0.75
C LEU A 103 -15.01 -4.76 1.85
N ARG A 104 -14.94 -4.16 3.03
CA ARG A 104 -14.15 -4.67 4.14
C ARG A 104 -14.71 -5.98 4.74
N ALA A 105 -16.01 -6.19 4.66
CA ALA A 105 -16.62 -7.46 5.03
C ALA A 105 -16.24 -8.63 4.10
N MET A 106 -15.77 -8.33 2.87
CA MET A 106 -15.46 -9.32 1.84
C MET A 106 -13.96 -9.43 1.55
N SER A 107 -13.16 -8.42 1.88
CA SER A 107 -11.77 -8.34 1.44
C SER A 107 -10.90 -7.50 2.37
N ILE A 108 -9.60 -7.78 2.31
CA ILE A 108 -8.54 -7.02 2.97
C ILE A 108 -7.81 -6.06 2.00
N VAL A 109 -8.34 -5.87 0.79
CA VAL A 109 -7.75 -4.97 -0.22
C VAL A 109 -7.58 -3.56 0.35
N PRO A 110 -6.48 -2.84 0.06
CA PRO A 110 -6.33 -1.47 0.49
C PRO A 110 -7.42 -0.55 -0.09
N ILE A 111 -7.99 0.30 0.77
CA ILE A 111 -9.01 1.28 0.40
C ILE A 111 -8.50 2.66 0.79
N ILE A 112 -8.35 3.55 -0.20
CA ILE A 112 -8.03 4.97 0.02
C ILE A 112 -9.31 5.76 -0.21
N MET A 113 -9.79 6.45 0.82
CA MET A 113 -10.93 7.37 0.67
C MET A 113 -10.49 8.69 0.07
N VAL A 114 -11.29 9.17 -0.87
CA VAL A 114 -11.14 10.49 -1.49
C VAL A 114 -12.29 11.36 -1.01
N THR A 115 -12.02 12.53 -0.43
CA THR A 115 -13.08 13.35 0.16
C THR A 115 -12.84 14.84 -0.03
N ALA A 116 -13.93 15.61 -0.25
CA ALA A 116 -13.89 17.06 -0.23
C ALA A 116 -13.89 17.64 1.20
N GLN A 117 -14.09 16.79 2.21
CA GLN A 117 -14.22 17.22 3.60
C GLN A 117 -12.89 17.17 4.33
N THR A 118 -12.52 18.31 4.90
CA THR A 118 -11.35 18.48 5.77
C THR A 118 -11.68 18.29 7.24
N ALA A 119 -12.95 18.00 7.57
CA ALA A 119 -13.38 17.80 8.95
C ALA A 119 -12.73 16.53 9.54
N SER A 120 -12.11 16.70 10.69
CA SER A 120 -11.46 15.59 11.40
C SER A 120 -12.41 14.44 11.74
N GLU A 121 -13.70 14.74 11.88
CA GLU A 121 -14.74 13.75 12.19
C GLU A 121 -14.99 12.78 11.03
N ASP A 122 -15.03 13.27 9.79
CA ASP A 122 -15.23 12.41 8.62
C ASP A 122 -14.03 11.52 8.34
N MET A 123 -12.82 12.02 8.62
CA MET A 123 -11.60 11.25 8.54
C MET A 123 -11.61 10.07 9.52
N VAL A 124 -11.95 10.34 10.78
CA VAL A 124 -12.06 9.31 11.82
C VAL A 124 -13.13 8.30 11.42
N ALA A 125 -14.31 8.76 10.99
CA ALA A 125 -15.40 7.89 10.55
C ALA A 125 -15.00 7.00 9.34
N GLY A 126 -14.24 7.55 8.38
CA GLY A 126 -13.71 6.78 7.25
C GLY A 126 -12.74 5.68 7.66
N LEU A 127 -11.82 6.03 8.54
CA LEU A 127 -10.90 5.05 9.09
C LEU A 127 -11.61 4.01 9.95
N GLU A 128 -12.62 4.39 10.74
CA GLU A 128 -13.47 3.44 11.50
C GLU A 128 -14.32 2.56 10.59
N ALA A 129 -14.76 3.06 9.43
CA ALA A 129 -15.43 2.25 8.41
C ALA A 129 -14.53 1.20 7.76
N GLY A 130 -13.21 1.30 7.94
CA GLY A 130 -12.25 0.31 7.45
C GLY A 130 -11.31 0.81 6.35
N ALA A 131 -11.30 2.10 6.00
CA ALA A 131 -10.35 2.65 5.04
C ALA A 131 -8.90 2.54 5.57
N ASP A 132 -7.94 2.37 4.66
CA ASP A 132 -6.51 2.29 5.00
C ASP A 132 -5.83 3.64 4.94
N ASP A 133 -6.40 4.58 4.16
CA ASP A 133 -5.90 5.93 3.99
C ASP A 133 -7.02 6.86 3.52
N TYR A 134 -6.74 8.17 3.51
CA TYR A 134 -7.63 9.19 2.94
C TYR A 134 -6.83 10.27 2.23
N VAL A 135 -7.45 10.85 1.20
CA VAL A 135 -6.91 11.99 0.43
C VAL A 135 -7.99 13.05 0.33
N THR A 136 -7.63 14.30 0.62
CA THR A 136 -8.56 15.43 0.51
C THR A 136 -8.53 16.04 -0.89
N LYS A 137 -9.70 16.40 -1.42
CA LYS A 137 -9.84 17.19 -2.65
C LYS A 137 -9.46 18.67 -2.35
N PRO A 138 -8.71 19.39 -3.22
CA PRO A 138 -8.32 18.99 -4.56
C PRO A 138 -7.16 17.97 -4.55
N ILE A 139 -7.28 16.93 -5.38
CA ILE A 139 -6.33 15.83 -5.42
C ILE A 139 -5.10 16.26 -6.23
N VAL A 140 -3.92 16.09 -5.65
CA VAL A 140 -2.65 16.20 -6.38
C VAL A 140 -2.27 14.82 -6.91
N PRO A 141 -2.27 14.58 -8.25
CA PRO A 141 -2.07 13.24 -8.81
C PRO A 141 -0.78 12.56 -8.35
N LYS A 142 0.32 13.30 -8.26
CA LYS A 142 1.61 12.77 -7.78
C LYS A 142 1.57 12.32 -6.32
N GLU A 143 0.85 13.06 -5.47
CA GLU A 143 0.66 12.67 -4.06
C GLU A 143 -0.19 11.40 -3.98
N LEU A 144 -1.30 11.34 -4.71
CA LEU A 144 -2.14 10.15 -4.78
C LEU A 144 -1.36 8.92 -5.27
N ALA A 145 -0.58 9.07 -6.35
CA ALA A 145 0.26 7.99 -6.88
C ALA A 145 1.30 7.51 -5.85
N ALA A 146 1.90 8.42 -5.06
CA ALA A 146 2.84 8.06 -3.99
C ALA A 146 2.14 7.22 -2.90
N ARG A 147 0.92 7.60 -2.50
CA ARG A 147 0.10 6.86 -1.52
C ARG A 147 -0.29 5.48 -2.06
N ILE A 148 -0.74 5.40 -3.30
CA ILE A 148 -1.07 4.14 -3.97
C ILE A 148 0.15 3.22 -3.96
N ARG A 149 1.33 3.71 -4.38
CA ARG A 149 2.58 2.94 -4.34
C ARG A 149 2.92 2.44 -2.93
N ALA A 150 2.72 3.27 -1.91
CA ALA A 150 2.96 2.87 -0.52
C ALA A 150 2.06 1.69 -0.11
N HIS A 151 0.77 1.74 -0.44
CA HIS A 151 -0.17 0.66 -0.12
C HIS A 151 0.00 -0.60 -0.99
N LEU A 152 0.44 -0.45 -2.25
CA LEU A 152 0.69 -1.58 -3.15
C LEU A 152 2.05 -2.21 -2.94
N ARG A 153 3.02 -1.49 -2.35
CA ARG A 153 4.35 -2.03 -2.07
C ARG A 153 4.20 -3.35 -1.35
N ARG A 154 4.47 -4.43 -2.09
CA ARG A 154 4.61 -5.74 -1.46
C ARG A 154 5.71 -5.59 -0.43
N VAL A 155 5.47 -5.97 0.80
CA VAL A 155 6.55 -6.41 1.63
C VAL A 155 7.16 -7.55 0.82
N GLN A 156 8.22 -7.25 0.12
CA GLN A 156 9.24 -8.24 -0.09
C GLN A 156 9.75 -8.54 1.33
N LEU A 157 8.99 -9.39 2.00
CA LEU A 157 9.46 -10.13 3.13
C LEU A 157 10.74 -10.77 2.61
N GLN A 158 11.85 -10.19 3.00
CA GLN A 158 13.15 -10.66 2.63
C GLN A 158 13.23 -12.10 3.07
N SER A 159 13.02 -12.98 2.10
CA SER A 159 13.41 -14.40 2.18
C SER A 159 14.94 -14.53 2.23
N SER A 160 15.58 -13.67 3.01
CA SER A 160 17.02 -13.63 3.18
C SER A 160 17.40 -13.61 4.64
N LEU A 161 16.89 -14.58 5.38
CA LEU A 161 17.58 -15.14 6.56
C LEU A 161 16.89 -16.47 6.87
N GLY A 162 17.66 -17.54 6.76
CA GLY A 162 17.40 -18.94 7.02
C GLY A 162 16.08 -19.32 7.70
N ALA A 163 15.38 -20.18 7.00
CA ALA A 163 14.21 -20.90 7.46
C ALA A 163 14.34 -21.40 8.90
N GLN A 164 13.59 -20.76 9.80
CA GLN A 164 13.01 -21.46 10.92
C GLN A 164 11.51 -21.20 10.85
N ASN A 165 10.77 -22.26 10.56
CA ASN A 165 9.31 -22.33 10.47
C ASN A 165 8.58 -22.08 11.82
N SER A 166 9.13 -21.27 12.69
CA SER A 166 8.52 -20.96 13.98
C SER A 166 8.01 -19.53 13.94
N GLY A 167 6.69 -19.36 14.01
CA GLY A 167 6.07 -18.04 14.16
C GLY A 167 6.60 -17.31 15.38
N GLU A 168 6.68 -15.99 15.31
CA GLU A 168 7.02 -15.14 16.45
C GLU A 168 5.82 -15.07 17.39
N MET A 169 6.02 -15.38 18.69
CA MET A 169 4.96 -15.41 19.69
C MET A 169 4.96 -14.16 20.56
N PHE A 170 3.79 -13.54 20.69
CA PHE A 170 3.53 -12.40 21.57
C PHE A 170 2.28 -12.71 22.41
N GLY A 171 2.49 -13.30 23.58
CA GLY A 171 1.38 -13.86 24.36
C GLY A 171 0.69 -15.01 23.60
N ASP A 172 -0.57 -14.85 23.28
CA ASP A 172 -1.37 -15.79 22.47
C ASP A 172 -1.46 -15.43 20.98
N VAL A 173 -0.73 -14.39 20.56
CA VAL A 173 -0.63 -13.97 19.15
C VAL A 173 0.62 -14.55 18.51
N GLU A 174 0.44 -15.27 17.40
CA GLU A 174 1.51 -15.83 16.57
C GLU A 174 1.58 -15.07 15.24
N LEU A 175 2.75 -14.50 14.92
CA LEU A 175 3.04 -13.82 13.66
C LEU A 175 3.90 -14.71 12.78
N ARG A 176 3.39 -15.10 11.62
CA ARG A 176 4.12 -15.85 10.56
C ARG A 176 4.37 -14.93 9.38
N ARG A 177 5.50 -14.24 9.40
CA ARG A 177 5.82 -13.20 8.41
C ARG A 177 5.98 -13.74 7.01
N ASP A 178 6.62 -14.89 6.87
CA ASP A 178 6.86 -15.58 5.61
C ASP A 178 5.58 -16.01 4.89
N GLN A 179 4.52 -16.27 5.67
CA GLN A 179 3.21 -16.65 5.17
C GLN A 179 2.23 -15.46 5.08
N GLY A 180 2.58 -14.31 5.68
CA GLY A 180 1.66 -13.18 5.80
C GLY A 180 0.46 -13.46 6.72
N LEU A 181 0.61 -14.41 7.65
CA LEU A 181 -0.48 -14.87 8.51
C LEU A 181 -0.29 -14.47 9.97
N VAL A 182 -1.39 -14.22 10.63
CA VAL A 182 -1.43 -13.95 12.08
C VAL A 182 -2.49 -14.87 12.71
N PHE A 183 -2.15 -15.43 13.86
CA PHE A 183 -3.07 -16.26 14.61
C PHE A 183 -3.21 -15.68 16.02
N LYS A 184 -4.41 -15.74 16.58
CA LYS A 184 -4.70 -15.48 18.00
C LYS A 184 -5.30 -16.72 18.62
N ALA A 185 -4.69 -17.21 19.70
CA ALA A 185 -5.08 -18.45 20.37
C ALA A 185 -5.30 -19.62 19.39
N GLY A 186 -4.40 -19.73 18.39
CA GLY A 186 -4.43 -20.75 17.34
C GLY A 186 -5.48 -20.58 16.24
N ARG A 187 -6.23 -19.47 16.23
CA ARG A 187 -7.20 -19.12 15.18
C ARG A 187 -6.62 -18.04 14.28
N GLU A 188 -6.72 -18.21 12.97
CA GLU A 188 -6.28 -17.21 12.00
C GLU A 188 -7.09 -15.91 12.15
N VAL A 189 -6.37 -14.79 12.12
CA VAL A 189 -6.92 -13.43 12.19
C VAL A 189 -6.64 -12.69 10.89
N ALA A 190 -7.69 -12.31 10.17
CA ALA A 190 -7.55 -11.55 8.94
C ALA A 190 -7.14 -10.10 9.23
N LEU A 191 -5.89 -9.78 8.96
CA LEU A 191 -5.38 -8.40 9.00
C LEU A 191 -5.35 -7.80 7.59
N THR A 192 -5.62 -6.48 7.48
CA THR A 192 -5.29 -5.75 6.26
C THR A 192 -3.77 -5.67 6.10
N LYS A 193 -3.29 -5.35 4.89
CA LYS A 193 -1.85 -5.18 4.66
C LYS A 193 -1.24 -4.16 5.63
N THR A 194 -1.92 -3.04 5.84
CA THR A 194 -1.46 -1.97 6.75
C THR A 194 -1.39 -2.44 8.20
N GLU A 195 -2.40 -3.15 8.67
CA GLU A 195 -2.42 -3.72 10.02
C GLU A 195 -1.33 -4.77 10.22
N PHE A 196 -1.09 -5.60 9.21
CA PHE A 196 -0.02 -6.60 9.22
C PHE A 196 1.37 -5.94 9.29
N HIS A 197 1.61 -4.90 8.46
CA HIS A 197 2.87 -4.15 8.51
C HIS A 197 3.08 -3.46 9.84
N LEU A 198 2.02 -2.88 10.39
CA LEU A 198 2.07 -2.24 11.69
C LEU A 198 2.45 -3.24 12.80
N LEU A 199 1.90 -4.46 12.75
CA LEU A 199 2.28 -5.52 13.69
C LEU A 199 3.73 -5.97 13.48
N CYS A 200 4.20 -6.08 12.24
CA CYS A 200 5.60 -6.39 11.93
C CYS A 200 6.56 -5.32 12.48
N GLU A 201 6.24 -4.04 12.29
CA GLU A 201 7.06 -2.94 12.83
C GLU A 201 7.14 -2.97 14.36
N PHE A 202 6.06 -3.27 15.03
CA PHE A 202 6.07 -3.47 16.47
C PHE A 202 6.92 -4.69 16.89
N ALA A 203 6.84 -5.76 16.13
CA ALA A 203 7.59 -7.00 16.38
C ALA A 203 9.10 -6.82 16.14
N ASP A 204 9.51 -5.97 15.21
CA ASP A 204 10.91 -5.61 14.98
C ASP A 204 11.51 -4.75 16.11
N HIS A 205 10.66 -4.11 16.93
CA HIS A 205 11.06 -3.20 17.99
C HIS A 205 10.39 -3.56 19.33
N PRO A 206 10.58 -4.79 19.83
CA PRO A 206 9.91 -5.26 21.04
C PRO A 206 10.29 -4.42 22.25
N ASN A 207 9.31 -4.05 23.05
CA ASN A 207 9.43 -3.19 24.23
C ASN A 207 9.94 -1.76 23.97
N ALA A 208 10.29 -1.40 22.73
CA ALA A 208 10.64 -0.04 22.36
C ALA A 208 9.38 0.81 22.13
N VAL A 209 9.46 2.09 22.46
CA VAL A 209 8.40 3.05 22.16
C VAL A 209 8.63 3.60 20.76
N LEU A 210 7.67 3.41 19.88
CA LEU A 210 7.65 4.01 18.54
C LEU A 210 6.71 5.21 18.54
N SER A 211 7.20 6.36 18.08
CA SER A 211 6.36 7.55 17.93
C SER A 211 5.37 7.35 16.76
N ARG A 212 4.31 8.16 16.75
CA ARG A 212 3.34 8.15 15.64
C ARG A 212 4.01 8.46 14.31
N ASP A 213 4.92 9.43 14.30
CA ASP A 213 5.64 9.82 13.09
C ASP A 213 6.57 8.71 12.60
N GLN A 214 7.28 8.03 13.52
CA GLN A 214 8.09 6.87 13.18
C GLN A 214 7.26 5.73 12.60
N LEU A 215 6.09 5.43 13.17
CA LEU A 215 5.18 4.41 12.65
C LEU A 215 4.64 4.82 11.29
N LEU A 216 4.25 6.09 11.12
CA LEU A 216 3.78 6.62 9.85
C LEU A 216 4.84 6.47 8.74
N GLU A 217 6.06 6.90 9.03
CA GLU A 217 7.19 6.81 8.11
C GLU A 217 7.54 5.37 7.74
N ARG A 218 7.56 4.46 8.70
CA ARG A 218 7.97 3.06 8.49
C ARG A 218 6.92 2.22 7.79
N VAL A 219 5.64 2.42 8.13
CA VAL A 219 4.52 1.64 7.57
C VAL A 219 4.03 2.22 6.25
N TRP A 220 3.95 3.56 6.13
CA TRP A 220 3.46 4.24 4.91
C TRP A 220 4.59 4.78 4.03
N GLY A 221 5.79 5.03 4.57
CA GLY A 221 6.99 5.45 3.85
C GLY A 221 7.37 6.92 4.05
N TYR A 222 8.62 7.26 3.72
CA TYR A 222 9.22 8.59 3.92
C TYR A 222 8.52 9.72 3.14
N ASP A 223 7.93 9.41 1.99
CA ASP A 223 7.23 10.39 1.15
C ASP A 223 5.75 10.55 1.52
N TYR A 224 5.32 9.90 2.62
CA TYR A 224 3.94 9.95 3.03
C TYR A 224 3.61 11.27 3.74
N LEU A 225 2.75 12.08 3.13
CA LEU A 225 2.32 13.40 3.64
C LEU A 225 1.02 13.34 4.45
N GLY A 226 0.70 12.18 5.03
CA GLY A 226 -0.54 11.96 5.78
C GLY A 226 -0.49 12.42 7.23
N ASP A 227 -1.65 12.38 7.87
CA ASP A 227 -1.84 12.73 9.25
C ASP A 227 -1.48 11.57 10.19
N SER A 228 -0.73 11.84 11.24
CA SER A 228 -0.34 10.83 12.23
C SER A 228 -1.52 10.20 13.00
N ARG A 229 -2.71 10.83 12.97
CA ARG A 229 -3.97 10.25 13.48
C ARG A 229 -4.38 8.97 12.76
N LEU A 230 -3.90 8.77 11.53
CA LEU A 230 -4.05 7.51 10.80
C LEU A 230 -3.49 6.32 11.60
N VAL A 231 -2.35 6.51 12.23
CA VAL A 231 -1.72 5.50 13.08
C VAL A 231 -2.65 5.08 14.24
N ASP A 232 -3.30 6.06 14.88
CA ASP A 232 -4.20 5.79 16.03
C ASP A 232 -5.38 4.89 15.62
N ALA A 233 -5.98 5.16 14.45
CA ALA A 233 -7.08 4.35 13.93
C ALA A 233 -6.63 2.92 13.58
N HIS A 234 -5.46 2.77 12.95
CA HIS A 234 -4.93 1.45 12.63
C HIS A 234 -4.51 0.66 13.86
N VAL A 235 -3.91 1.32 14.86
CA VAL A 235 -3.60 0.68 16.15
C VAL A 235 -4.89 0.23 16.84
N HIS A 236 -5.95 1.05 16.83
CA HIS A 236 -7.23 0.67 17.40
C HIS A 236 -7.80 -0.59 16.70
N ARG A 237 -7.85 -0.60 15.36
CA ARG A 237 -8.34 -1.77 14.59
C ARG A 237 -7.49 -3.03 14.82
N LEU A 238 -6.18 -2.87 14.88
CA LEU A 238 -5.28 -3.97 15.20
C LEU A 238 -5.59 -4.54 16.59
N ARG A 239 -5.76 -3.67 17.60
CA ARG A 239 -6.15 -4.10 18.95
C ARG A 239 -7.47 -4.86 18.96
N VAL A 240 -8.49 -4.39 18.26
CA VAL A 240 -9.79 -5.08 18.14
C VAL A 240 -9.61 -6.50 17.65
N LYS A 241 -8.60 -6.78 16.86
CA LYS A 241 -8.36 -8.11 16.26
C LYS A 241 -7.46 -9.01 17.12
N ILE A 242 -6.47 -8.43 17.82
CA ILE A 242 -5.44 -9.22 18.52
C ILE A 242 -5.48 -9.13 20.06
N GLU A 243 -6.14 -8.13 20.64
CA GLU A 243 -6.29 -8.02 22.10
C GLU A 243 -7.57 -8.70 22.58
N ASP A 244 -7.58 -9.16 23.84
CA ASP A 244 -8.81 -9.66 24.48
C ASP A 244 -9.73 -8.50 24.88
N GLN A 245 -9.15 -7.39 25.30
CA GLN A 245 -9.85 -6.18 25.69
C GLN A 245 -9.15 -4.97 25.00
N PRO A 246 -9.64 -4.54 23.84
CA PRO A 246 -9.03 -3.45 23.06
C PRO A 246 -8.91 -2.14 23.85
N GLU A 247 -9.82 -1.89 24.78
CA GLU A 247 -9.84 -0.69 25.65
C GLU A 247 -8.85 -0.78 26.81
N ASP A 248 -8.45 -2.00 27.22
CA ASP A 248 -7.41 -2.27 28.21
C ASP A 248 -6.33 -3.19 27.62
N PRO A 249 -5.58 -2.69 26.59
CA PRO A 249 -4.64 -3.51 25.82
C PRO A 249 -3.46 -3.95 26.66
N LYS A 250 -2.97 -5.17 26.43
CA LYS A 250 -1.80 -5.75 27.09
C LYS A 250 -0.61 -5.95 26.17
N LEU A 251 -0.86 -6.11 24.88
CA LEU A 251 0.18 -6.29 23.87
C LEU A 251 0.64 -4.96 23.29
N ILE A 252 -0.26 -4.16 22.71
CA ILE A 252 0.08 -2.87 22.14
C ILE A 252 -0.33 -1.76 23.09
N LEU A 253 0.63 -1.27 23.88
CA LEU A 253 0.40 -0.26 24.92
C LEU A 253 0.50 1.16 24.35
N THR A 254 -0.36 2.06 24.83
CA THR A 254 -0.24 3.50 24.56
C THR A 254 0.74 4.15 25.51
N VAL A 255 1.76 4.81 24.98
CA VAL A 255 2.65 5.69 25.74
C VAL A 255 2.19 7.13 25.52
N ARG A 256 1.47 7.68 26.50
CA ARG A 256 0.82 9.00 26.37
C ARG A 256 1.78 10.08 25.92
N GLY A 257 1.37 10.87 24.95
CA GLY A 257 2.15 11.98 24.38
C GLY A 257 3.31 11.58 23.47
N ILE A 258 3.60 10.26 23.31
CA ILE A 258 4.72 9.77 22.49
C ILE A 258 4.20 8.88 21.34
N GLY A 259 3.60 7.74 21.65
CA GLY A 259 3.21 6.77 20.64
C GLY A 259 2.78 5.43 21.25
N TYR A 260 3.31 4.34 20.71
CA TYR A 260 2.90 2.98 21.06
C TYR A 260 4.11 2.06 21.29
N ARG A 261 3.86 0.97 21.98
CA ARG A 261 4.88 -0.04 22.29
C ARG A 261 4.26 -1.43 22.31
N LEU A 262 4.88 -2.39 21.62
CA LEU A 262 4.59 -3.80 21.83
C LEU A 262 5.23 -4.25 23.14
N SER A 263 4.42 -4.73 24.08
CA SER A 263 4.87 -5.25 25.36
C SER A 263 5.01 -6.77 25.28
N ILE A 264 6.25 -7.24 25.33
CA ILE A 264 6.51 -8.67 25.50
C ILE A 264 6.76 -8.86 27.00
N VAL A 265 5.74 -9.42 27.69
CA VAL A 265 5.92 -9.88 29.05
C VAL A 265 6.58 -11.25 28.97
N PRO A 266 7.72 -11.47 29.64
CA PRO A 266 8.40 -12.77 29.64
C PRO A 266 7.57 -13.85 30.32
#